data_043f2f4b696b807f003233249a362917
#
_entry.id   043f2f4b696b807f003233249a362917
#
_cell.length_a   1.000
_cell.length_b   1.000
_cell.length_c   1.000
_cell.angle_alpha   90.00
_cell.angle_beta   90.00
_cell.angle_gamma   90.00
#
_symmetry.space_group_name_H-M   'P 1'
#
loop_
_entity.id
_entity.type
_entity.pdbx_description
1 polymer ?
#
loop_
_entity_poly.entity_id
_entity_poly.type
_entity_poly.pdbx_seq_one_letter_code
_entity_poly.pdbx_strand_id
1 'polypeptide(L)'
;MDSIFSAEGLKFFVVVAIAAIVIFLRQRRQHRLAANPKVVKDELERLDDTVLSNVVVSAELGMNDVSHVVVSTYGVFVITVKTEAGKVFGREGDREWQIKSGKQRDILYNPLWENRKHVNALEELTGPVWFIPVVVFTRAVLKGEFPEHVLRLKELVPYIKRQKTS
;
A
#
# COMPACT_ATOMS: atom_id res chain seq x y z
N MET A 1 -37.89 36.61 8.59
CA MET A 1 -37.32 35.41 7.93
C MET A 1 -36.42 35.79 6.74
N ASP A 2 -35.73 36.95 6.82
CA ASP A 2 -35.06 37.59 5.65
C ASP A 2 -33.57 37.89 5.82
N SER A 3 -32.86 37.17 6.71
CA SER A 3 -31.45 37.45 7.03
C SER A 3 -30.43 36.46 6.45
N ILE A 4 -30.87 35.44 5.72
CA ILE A 4 -29.97 34.40 5.17
C ILE A 4 -29.47 34.80 3.76
N PHE A 5 -30.09 35.76 3.11
CA PHE A 5 -29.72 36.29 1.77
C PHE A 5 -28.98 37.62 1.82
N SER A 6 -28.30 37.93 2.89
CA SER A 6 -27.39 39.08 2.87
C SER A 6 -26.18 38.81 1.97
N ALA A 7 -25.64 39.82 1.32
CA ALA A 7 -24.46 39.72 0.45
C ALA A 7 -23.25 39.03 1.21
N GLU A 8 -23.18 39.20 2.51
CA GLU A 8 -22.19 38.57 3.38
C GLU A 8 -22.44 37.06 3.55
N GLY A 9 -23.70 36.65 3.71
CA GLY A 9 -24.07 35.23 3.79
C GLY A 9 -23.74 34.48 2.49
N LEU A 10 -24.02 35.11 1.34
CA LEU A 10 -23.69 34.54 0.03
C LEU A 10 -22.17 34.37 -0.15
N LYS A 11 -21.36 35.34 0.25
CA LYS A 11 -19.90 35.26 0.19
C LYS A 11 -19.38 34.11 1.06
N PHE A 12 -19.92 33.95 2.26
CA PHE A 12 -19.54 32.85 3.16
C PHE A 12 -19.86 31.49 2.54
N PHE A 13 -21.04 31.29 1.96
CA PHE A 13 -21.40 30.03 1.28
C PHE A 13 -20.50 29.72 0.09
N VAL A 14 -20.15 30.73 -0.71
CA VAL A 14 -19.22 30.59 -1.85
C VAL A 14 -17.85 30.15 -1.39
N VAL A 15 -17.30 30.75 -0.32
CA VAL A 15 -15.99 30.35 0.24
C VAL A 15 -16.00 28.92 0.76
N VAL A 16 -17.06 28.53 1.49
CA VAL A 16 -17.21 27.16 2.00
C VAL A 16 -17.33 26.15 0.86
N ALA A 17 -18.11 26.47 -0.18
CA ALA A 17 -18.25 25.62 -1.36
C ALA A 17 -16.92 25.43 -2.11
N ILE A 18 -16.16 26.51 -2.31
CA ILE A 18 -14.83 26.45 -2.93
C ILE A 18 -13.87 25.60 -2.08
N ALA A 19 -13.84 25.79 -0.76
CA ALA A 19 -13.02 25.01 0.14
C ALA A 19 -13.39 23.51 0.07
N ALA A 20 -14.66 23.16 0.08
CA ALA A 20 -15.15 21.80 -0.07
C ALA A 20 -14.74 21.17 -1.42
N ILE A 21 -14.86 21.92 -2.52
CA ILE A 21 -14.42 21.49 -3.85
C ILE A 21 -12.92 21.26 -3.88
N VAL A 22 -12.12 22.17 -3.33
CA VAL A 22 -10.65 22.03 -3.26
C VAL A 22 -10.25 20.79 -2.46
N ILE A 23 -10.88 20.58 -1.30
CA ILE A 23 -10.65 19.39 -0.47
C ILE A 23 -11.03 18.12 -1.24
N PHE A 24 -12.18 18.10 -1.90
CA PHE A 24 -12.66 16.96 -2.69
C PHE A 24 -11.72 16.66 -3.87
N LEU A 25 -11.28 17.67 -4.62
CA LEU A 25 -10.33 17.51 -5.73
C LEU A 25 -8.96 17.02 -5.24
N ARG A 26 -8.50 17.52 -4.09
CA ARG A 26 -7.25 17.08 -3.46
C ARG A 26 -7.33 15.61 -3.02
N GLN A 27 -8.44 15.20 -2.40
CA GLN A 27 -8.68 13.81 -2.04
C GLN A 27 -8.76 12.91 -3.28
N ARG A 28 -9.49 13.32 -4.32
CA ARG A 28 -9.56 12.58 -5.59
C ARG A 28 -8.19 12.42 -6.25
N ARG A 29 -7.36 13.47 -6.23
CA ARG A 29 -5.99 13.40 -6.76
C ARG A 29 -5.12 12.43 -5.95
N GLN A 30 -5.19 12.48 -4.62
CA GLN A 30 -4.47 11.54 -3.76
C GLN A 30 -4.92 10.09 -4.00
N HIS A 31 -6.22 9.84 -4.15
CA HIS A 31 -6.73 8.51 -4.48
C HIS A 31 -6.25 7.98 -5.83
N ARG A 32 -6.16 8.84 -6.84
CA ARG A 32 -5.62 8.45 -8.16
C ARG A 32 -4.13 8.15 -8.12
N LEU A 33 -3.36 8.97 -7.41
CA LEU A 33 -1.92 8.75 -7.24
C LEU A 33 -1.64 7.45 -6.47
N ALA A 34 -2.34 7.21 -5.37
CA ALA A 34 -2.21 6.00 -4.58
C ALA A 34 -2.65 4.71 -5.32
N ALA A 35 -3.45 4.81 -6.38
CA ALA A 35 -3.80 3.69 -7.25
C ALA A 35 -2.66 3.31 -8.22
N ASN A 36 -1.64 4.16 -8.35
CA ASN A 36 -0.51 3.91 -9.24
C ASN A 36 0.60 3.16 -8.45
N PRO A 37 1.02 1.95 -8.89
CA PRO A 37 2.14 1.23 -8.25
C PRO A 37 3.43 2.05 -8.18
N LYS A 38 3.61 3.01 -9.08
CA LYS A 38 4.74 3.94 -9.12
C LYS A 38 4.92 4.74 -7.82
N VAL A 39 3.84 5.00 -7.09
CA VAL A 39 3.89 5.72 -5.80
C VAL A 39 4.74 4.97 -4.75
N VAL A 40 4.73 3.65 -4.77
CA VAL A 40 5.57 2.85 -3.87
C VAL A 40 7.03 2.99 -4.25
N LYS A 41 7.34 2.95 -5.55
CA LYS A 41 8.70 3.16 -6.05
C LYS A 41 9.24 4.52 -5.62
N ASP A 42 8.47 5.60 -5.79
CA ASP A 42 8.85 6.96 -5.42
C ASP A 42 9.13 7.10 -3.91
N GLU A 43 8.42 6.34 -3.06
CA GLU A 43 8.71 6.28 -1.62
C GLU A 43 9.99 5.50 -1.32
N LEU A 44 10.22 4.38 -2.01
CA LEU A 44 11.41 3.55 -1.83
C LEU A 44 12.69 4.23 -2.33
N GLU A 45 12.62 5.05 -3.38
CA GLU A 45 13.76 5.83 -3.90
C GLU A 45 14.29 6.88 -2.91
N ARG A 46 13.59 7.11 -1.79
CA ARG A 46 14.08 7.93 -0.66
C ARG A 46 15.02 7.17 0.28
N LEU A 47 15.19 5.87 0.06
CA LEU A 47 16.15 5.04 0.78
C LEU A 47 17.48 5.06 0.03
N ASP A 48 18.57 4.97 0.78
CA ASP A 48 19.92 4.80 0.20
C ASP A 48 20.22 3.35 -0.18
N ASP A 49 19.18 2.58 -0.49
CA ASP A 49 19.26 1.16 -0.82
C ASP A 49 19.03 0.92 -2.31
N THR A 50 19.45 -0.24 -2.81
CA THR A 50 19.16 -0.65 -4.19
C THR A 50 17.72 -1.12 -4.30
N VAL A 51 16.92 -0.43 -5.12
CA VAL A 51 15.51 -0.74 -5.37
C VAL A 51 15.33 -1.33 -6.77
N LEU A 52 14.87 -2.58 -6.82
CA LEU A 52 14.44 -3.24 -8.05
C LEU A 52 12.92 -3.24 -8.13
N SER A 53 12.35 -2.88 -9.26
CA SER A 53 10.89 -2.79 -9.45
C SER A 53 10.44 -3.64 -10.62
N ASN A 54 9.23 -4.24 -10.52
CA ASN A 54 8.65 -5.13 -11.53
C ASN A 54 9.60 -6.29 -11.86
N VAL A 55 10.06 -6.99 -10.84
CA VAL A 55 10.99 -8.10 -10.98
C VAL A 55 10.21 -9.36 -11.37
N VAL A 56 10.53 -9.94 -12.52
CA VAL A 56 9.94 -11.20 -12.96
C VAL A 56 10.91 -12.33 -12.61
N VAL A 57 10.42 -13.28 -11.83
CA VAL A 57 11.19 -14.43 -11.34
C VAL A 57 10.58 -15.70 -11.92
N SER A 58 11.39 -16.46 -12.66
CA SER A 58 11.01 -17.80 -13.11
C SER A 58 11.47 -18.81 -12.05
N ALA A 59 10.54 -19.57 -11.51
CA ALA A 59 10.75 -20.62 -10.51
C ALA A 59 10.03 -21.90 -10.93
N GLU A 60 10.26 -23.02 -10.27
CA GLU A 60 9.62 -24.31 -10.59
C GLU A 60 8.08 -24.21 -10.67
N LEU A 61 7.47 -23.41 -9.83
CA LEU A 61 6.01 -23.18 -9.78
C LEU A 61 5.51 -22.13 -10.78
N GLY A 62 6.36 -21.67 -11.72
CA GLY A 62 6.01 -20.72 -12.76
C GLY A 62 6.60 -19.33 -12.58
N MET A 63 6.09 -18.38 -13.35
CA MET A 63 6.54 -16.99 -13.30
C MET A 63 5.88 -16.24 -12.12
N ASN A 64 6.69 -15.47 -11.42
CA ASN A 64 6.26 -14.63 -10.29
C ASN A 64 6.60 -13.17 -10.58
N ASP A 65 5.59 -12.30 -10.51
CA ASP A 65 5.74 -10.85 -10.69
C ASP A 65 5.88 -10.19 -9.32
N VAL A 66 7.11 -9.91 -8.91
CA VAL A 66 7.42 -9.24 -7.64
C VAL A 66 7.37 -7.74 -7.84
N SER A 67 6.53 -7.05 -7.10
CA SER A 67 6.31 -5.60 -7.26
C SER A 67 7.61 -4.82 -7.05
N HIS A 68 8.27 -5.02 -5.90
CA HIS A 68 9.56 -4.40 -5.60
C HIS A 68 10.42 -5.32 -4.73
N VAL A 69 11.74 -5.22 -4.94
CA VAL A 69 12.76 -5.82 -4.08
C VAL A 69 13.73 -4.71 -3.65
N VAL A 70 13.94 -4.57 -2.34
CA VAL A 70 14.91 -3.62 -1.80
C VAL A 70 16.07 -4.40 -1.21
N VAL A 71 17.25 -4.21 -1.79
CA VAL A 71 18.49 -4.85 -1.34
C VAL A 71 19.20 -3.91 -0.38
N SER A 72 19.29 -4.32 0.87
CA SER A 72 19.93 -3.57 1.96
C SER A 72 21.03 -4.42 2.60
N THR A 73 21.94 -3.79 3.32
CA THR A 73 22.95 -4.46 4.14
C THR A 73 22.35 -5.28 5.29
N TYR A 74 21.08 -5.09 5.60
CA TYR A 74 20.33 -5.75 6.70
C TYR A 74 19.42 -6.88 6.22
N GLY A 75 19.32 -7.07 4.91
CA GLY A 75 18.47 -8.09 4.31
C GLY A 75 17.82 -7.62 3.01
N VAL A 76 17.05 -8.51 2.41
CA VAL A 76 16.36 -8.28 1.15
C VAL A 76 14.85 -8.18 1.42
N PHE A 77 14.28 -6.98 1.29
CA PHE A 77 12.85 -6.77 1.47
C PHE A 77 12.10 -7.14 0.18
N VAL A 78 11.17 -8.09 0.29
CA VAL A 78 10.33 -8.55 -0.81
C VAL A 78 8.95 -7.92 -0.64
N ILE A 79 8.61 -6.95 -1.50
CA ILE A 79 7.44 -6.10 -1.32
C ILE A 79 6.34 -6.47 -2.31
N THR A 80 5.20 -6.89 -1.80
CA THR A 80 3.96 -7.09 -2.57
C THR A 80 3.07 -5.87 -2.38
N VAL A 81 2.71 -5.21 -3.48
CA VAL A 81 1.88 -3.99 -3.47
C VAL A 81 0.42 -4.35 -3.73
N LYS A 82 -0.46 -3.85 -2.88
CA LYS A 82 -1.91 -3.95 -3.01
C LYS A 82 -2.53 -2.56 -3.18
N THR A 83 -3.33 -2.39 -4.26
CA THR A 83 -3.92 -1.10 -4.64
C THR A 83 -5.42 -1.03 -4.36
N GLU A 84 -5.99 -2.05 -3.74
CA GLU A 84 -7.39 -2.12 -3.35
C GLU A 84 -7.74 -0.96 -2.41
N ALA A 85 -8.95 -0.42 -2.59
CA ALA A 85 -9.47 0.67 -1.76
C ALA A 85 -10.57 0.18 -0.84
N GLY A 86 -10.64 0.74 0.37
CA GLY A 86 -11.67 0.40 1.34
C GLY A 86 -11.10 -0.06 2.67
N LYS A 87 -11.94 -0.68 3.50
CA LYS A 87 -11.55 -1.26 4.78
C LYS A 87 -11.22 -2.74 4.57
N VAL A 88 -10.01 -3.14 4.86
CA VAL A 88 -9.56 -4.53 4.78
C VAL A 88 -9.65 -5.17 6.15
N PHE A 89 -10.28 -6.34 6.20
CA PHE A 89 -10.44 -7.17 7.40
C PHE A 89 -9.86 -8.55 7.12
N GLY A 90 -9.07 -9.07 8.02
CA GLY A 90 -8.46 -10.40 7.91
C GLY A 90 -7.46 -10.64 9.03
N ARG A 91 -6.93 -11.86 9.07
CA ARG A 91 -5.89 -12.32 9.96
C ARG A 91 -4.79 -13.01 9.16
N GLU A 92 -3.64 -13.19 9.74
CA GLU A 92 -2.49 -13.85 9.10
C GLU A 92 -2.84 -15.24 8.54
N GLY A 93 -3.56 -16.06 9.31
CA GLY A 93 -3.90 -17.44 8.95
C GLY A 93 -5.12 -17.58 8.01
N ASP A 94 -5.87 -16.52 7.77
CA ASP A 94 -7.05 -16.58 6.90
C ASP A 94 -6.63 -16.79 5.45
N ARG A 95 -7.34 -17.65 4.72
CA ARG A 95 -7.11 -17.84 3.28
C ARG A 95 -7.50 -16.62 2.46
N GLU A 96 -8.55 -15.93 2.90
CA GLU A 96 -9.16 -14.81 2.20
C GLU A 96 -9.46 -13.68 3.19
N TRP A 97 -9.15 -12.47 2.75
CA TRP A 97 -9.47 -11.25 3.48
C TRP A 97 -10.67 -10.55 2.85
N GLN A 98 -11.42 -9.82 3.66
CA GLN A 98 -12.59 -9.08 3.19
C GLN A 98 -12.23 -7.61 2.94
N ILE A 99 -12.71 -7.07 1.83
CA ILE A 99 -12.64 -5.64 1.53
C ILE A 99 -14.07 -5.07 1.57
N LYS A 100 -14.24 -3.98 2.33
CA LYS A 100 -15.53 -3.25 2.38
C LYS A 100 -15.33 -1.83 1.88
N SER A 101 -16.04 -1.47 0.81
CA SER A 101 -16.04 -0.13 0.22
C SER A 101 -17.49 0.36 0.06
N GLY A 102 -17.95 1.18 1.00
CA GLY A 102 -19.37 1.56 1.07
C GLY A 102 -20.26 0.34 1.29
N LYS A 103 -21.19 0.09 0.33
CA LYS A 103 -22.07 -1.09 0.31
C LYS A 103 -21.45 -2.32 -0.35
N GLN A 104 -20.35 -2.14 -1.06
CA GLN A 104 -19.66 -3.20 -1.78
C GLN A 104 -18.80 -4.03 -0.83
N ARG A 105 -18.79 -5.35 -1.06
CA ARG A 105 -17.97 -6.32 -0.34
C ARG A 105 -17.26 -7.18 -1.37
N ASP A 106 -15.94 -7.20 -1.30
CA ASP A 106 -15.08 -7.97 -2.17
C ASP A 106 -14.19 -8.90 -1.32
N ILE A 107 -13.67 -9.93 -1.97
CA ILE A 107 -12.72 -10.88 -1.37
C ILE A 107 -11.33 -10.59 -1.95
N LEU A 108 -10.33 -10.57 -1.09
CA LEU A 108 -8.93 -10.51 -1.44
C LEU A 108 -8.26 -11.81 -0.98
N TYR A 109 -7.66 -12.53 -1.91
CA TYR A 109 -6.80 -13.65 -1.53
C TYR A 109 -5.67 -13.15 -0.63
N ASN A 110 -5.34 -13.89 0.43
CA ASN A 110 -4.38 -13.46 1.45
C ASN A 110 -3.04 -13.08 0.82
N PRO A 111 -2.68 -11.78 0.83
CA PRO A 111 -1.47 -11.30 0.17
C PRO A 111 -0.17 -11.74 0.86
N LEU A 112 -0.23 -12.24 2.10
CA LEU A 112 0.92 -12.86 2.76
C LEU A 112 1.32 -14.17 2.08
N TRP A 113 0.35 -14.94 1.59
CA TRP A 113 0.63 -16.18 0.87
C TRP A 113 1.20 -15.90 -0.52
N GLU A 114 0.72 -14.85 -1.19
CA GLU A 114 1.31 -14.37 -2.44
C GLU A 114 2.75 -13.91 -2.22
N ASN A 115 2.99 -13.09 -1.20
CA ASN A 115 4.33 -12.62 -0.86
C ASN A 115 5.28 -13.77 -0.53
N ARG A 116 4.82 -14.80 0.21
CA ARG A 116 5.62 -16.00 0.49
C ARG A 116 6.04 -16.74 -0.78
N LYS A 117 5.16 -16.81 -1.79
CA LYS A 117 5.54 -17.40 -3.10
C LYS A 117 6.66 -16.60 -3.77
N HIS A 118 6.61 -15.27 -3.68
CA HIS A 118 7.67 -14.41 -4.20
C HIS A 118 9.00 -14.64 -3.48
N VAL A 119 8.99 -14.75 -2.16
CA VAL A 119 10.19 -15.08 -1.37
C VAL A 119 10.75 -16.41 -1.79
N ASN A 120 9.93 -17.48 -1.82
CA ASN A 120 10.38 -18.83 -2.21
C ASN A 120 11.00 -18.82 -3.62
N ALA A 121 10.39 -18.14 -4.58
CA ALA A 121 10.92 -18.03 -5.94
C ALA A 121 12.28 -17.31 -5.99
N LEU A 122 12.49 -16.31 -5.15
CA LEU A 122 13.78 -15.64 -5.03
C LEU A 122 14.82 -16.53 -4.35
N GLU A 123 14.44 -17.27 -3.30
CA GLU A 123 15.32 -18.25 -2.61
C GLU A 123 15.82 -19.35 -3.55
N GLU A 124 14.96 -19.84 -4.46
CA GLU A 124 15.36 -20.82 -5.48
C GLU A 124 16.49 -20.29 -6.39
N LEU A 125 16.48 -18.99 -6.69
CA LEU A 125 17.47 -18.37 -7.57
C LEU A 125 18.75 -17.96 -6.87
N THR A 126 18.66 -17.44 -5.65
CA THR A 126 19.79 -16.80 -4.96
C THR A 126 20.41 -17.67 -3.88
N GLY A 127 19.73 -18.77 -3.50
CA GLY A 127 20.05 -19.51 -2.30
C GLY A 127 19.57 -18.80 -1.02
N PRO A 128 19.95 -19.30 0.16
CA PRO A 128 19.48 -18.78 1.44
C PRO A 128 20.04 -17.38 1.71
N VAL A 129 19.20 -16.38 1.55
CA VAL A 129 19.45 -14.98 1.89
C VAL A 129 18.43 -14.57 2.96
N TRP A 130 18.74 -13.56 3.77
CA TRP A 130 17.79 -13.04 4.75
C TRP A 130 16.71 -12.22 4.04
N PHE A 131 15.60 -12.89 3.66
CA PHE A 131 14.44 -12.27 3.06
C PHE A 131 13.46 -11.76 4.11
N ILE A 132 13.00 -10.52 3.96
CA ILE A 132 12.02 -9.86 4.82
C ILE A 132 10.76 -9.63 4.00
N PRO A 133 9.67 -10.41 4.23
CA PRO A 133 8.41 -10.26 3.51
C PRO A 133 7.71 -8.97 3.92
N VAL A 134 7.15 -8.23 2.96
CA VAL A 134 6.39 -7.00 3.22
C VAL A 134 5.19 -6.92 2.29
N VAL A 135 4.01 -6.64 2.86
CA VAL A 135 2.79 -6.35 2.10
C VAL A 135 2.40 -4.89 2.32
N VAL A 136 2.25 -4.13 1.23
CA VAL A 136 1.93 -2.70 1.30
C VAL A 136 0.60 -2.40 0.63
N PHE A 137 -0.31 -1.82 1.40
CA PHE A 137 -1.56 -1.28 0.91
C PHE A 137 -1.45 0.22 0.64
N THR A 138 -1.68 0.63 -0.61
CA THR A 138 -1.56 2.04 -1.01
C THR A 138 -2.81 2.85 -0.71
N ARG A 139 -3.99 2.20 -0.67
CA ARG A 139 -5.30 2.88 -0.56
C ARG A 139 -6.22 2.35 0.52
N ALA A 140 -5.91 1.21 1.10
CA ALA A 140 -6.77 0.57 2.08
C ALA A 140 -6.57 1.11 3.50
N VAL A 141 -7.60 0.96 4.31
CA VAL A 141 -7.56 1.11 5.77
C VAL A 141 -7.59 -0.29 6.38
N LEU A 142 -6.52 -0.66 7.05
CA LEU A 142 -6.39 -1.95 7.72
C LEU A 142 -7.22 -1.95 9.01
N LYS A 143 -8.11 -2.94 9.18
CA LYS A 143 -9.07 -3.10 10.30
C LYS A 143 -9.08 -4.50 10.89
N GLY A 144 -8.17 -5.38 10.47
CA GLY A 144 -7.99 -6.73 10.99
C GLY A 144 -6.83 -6.83 11.97
N GLU A 145 -6.49 -8.06 12.33
CA GLU A 145 -5.32 -8.42 13.13
C GLU A 145 -4.19 -8.84 12.17
N PHE A 146 -3.39 -7.89 11.78
CA PHE A 146 -2.32 -8.08 10.81
C PHE A 146 -0.96 -8.11 11.49
N PRO A 147 0.00 -8.93 10.98
CA PRO A 147 1.38 -8.88 11.42
C PRO A 147 2.01 -7.52 11.05
N GLU A 148 3.11 -7.18 11.72
CA GLU A 148 3.77 -5.87 11.60
C GLU A 148 4.29 -5.54 10.19
N HIS A 149 4.51 -6.55 9.35
CA HIS A 149 4.97 -6.41 7.97
C HIS A 149 3.82 -6.22 6.94
N VAL A 150 2.57 -6.11 7.41
CA VAL A 150 1.42 -5.66 6.62
C VAL A 150 1.17 -4.19 6.88
N LEU A 151 1.48 -3.35 5.91
CA LEU A 151 1.67 -1.92 6.09
C LEU A 151 0.75 -1.09 5.18
N ARG A 152 0.47 0.12 5.61
CA ARG A 152 0.02 1.18 4.70
C ARG A 152 1.25 1.87 4.09
N LEU A 153 1.10 2.48 2.93
CA LEU A 153 2.19 3.14 2.20
C LEU A 153 3.06 4.06 3.09
N LYS A 154 2.43 4.88 3.93
CA LYS A 154 3.13 5.81 4.83
C LYS A 154 3.99 5.14 5.91
N GLU A 155 3.78 3.86 6.14
CA GLU A 155 4.48 3.07 7.16
C GLU A 155 5.67 2.30 6.57
N LEU A 156 5.77 2.21 5.24
CA LEU A 156 6.78 1.42 4.54
C LEU A 156 8.22 1.87 4.84
N VAL A 157 8.55 3.12 4.55
CA VAL A 157 9.90 3.65 4.78
C VAL A 157 10.29 3.65 6.27
N PRO A 158 9.42 4.07 7.21
CA PRO A 158 9.68 3.91 8.63
C PRO A 158 9.91 2.46 9.07
N TYR A 159 9.17 1.50 8.52
CA TYR A 159 9.35 0.08 8.81
C TYR A 159 10.73 -0.42 8.37
N ILE A 160 11.10 -0.17 7.11
CA ILE A 160 12.41 -0.56 6.57
C ILE A 160 13.55 0.04 7.40
N LYS A 161 13.43 1.34 7.76
CA LYS A 161 14.45 2.01 8.60
C LYS A 161 14.58 1.41 9.99
N ARG A 162 13.48 0.95 10.60
CA ARG A 162 13.55 0.27 11.91
C ARG A 162 14.28 -1.07 11.83
N GLN A 163 14.06 -1.84 10.77
CA GLN A 163 14.76 -3.11 10.58
C GLN A 163 16.29 -2.92 10.45
N LYS A 164 16.73 -1.75 10.01
CA LYS A 164 18.16 -1.40 9.94
C LYS A 164 18.79 -1.11 11.30
N THR A 165 18.01 -0.85 12.33
CA THR A 165 18.48 -0.44 13.67
C THR A 165 18.28 -1.53 14.73
N SER A 166 17.66 -2.66 14.37
CA SER A 166 17.47 -3.84 15.21
C SER A 166 18.56 -4.85 15.00
#